data_735325c50de5ede86a37a8cc24d65c6a
#
_entry.id   735325c50de5ede86a37a8cc24d65c6a
#
_cell.length_a   1.000
_cell.length_b   1.000
_cell.length_c   1.000
_cell.angle_alpha   90.00
_cell.angle_beta   90.00
_cell.angle_gamma   90.00
#
_symmetry.space_group_name_H-M   'P 1'
#
loop_
_entity.id
_entity.type
_entity.pdbx_description
1 polymer ?
#
loop_
_entity_poly.entity_id
_entity_poly.type
_entity_poly.pdbx_seq_one_letter_code
_entity_poly.pdbx_strand_id
1 'polypeptide(L)'
;MKKVILILLLLLPELIANDVLNKHPKKPLIAGKVNDYKVGKYPAPYKGLASYKAPTMFLELKNSKSNLQVSKHFKLKSFLCKQRSSYPKYLLLKPSLIILLEKIIEDLNTKGHTIEKVTVMSAYRTPYYNKLIGSSKHSRHMYGDAADIYIDQNGDGYLDDLNRDGITDDKDTEYLANIAISVQKKYKLKGGVGKYKRNSHHPRFLHVDTRGFNARW
;
A
#
# COMPACT_ATOMS: atom_id res chain seq x y z
N MET A 1 -29.32 -2.19 -19.85
CA MET A 1 -28.02 -2.73 -20.28
C MET A 1 -26.80 -1.86 -19.86
N LYS A 2 -26.82 -0.52 -19.99
CA LYS A 2 -25.66 0.34 -19.58
C LYS A 2 -25.25 0.26 -18.09
N LYS A 3 -26.17 0.05 -17.15
CA LYS A 3 -25.86 -0.08 -15.70
C LYS A 3 -25.12 -1.38 -15.35
N VAL A 4 -25.41 -2.48 -16.03
CA VAL A 4 -24.77 -3.78 -15.76
C VAL A 4 -23.31 -3.78 -16.27
N ILE A 5 -23.06 -3.17 -17.42
CA ILE A 5 -21.69 -3.04 -17.98
C ILE A 5 -20.82 -2.14 -17.08
N LEU A 6 -21.37 -1.07 -16.51
CA LEU A 6 -20.64 -0.18 -15.62
C LEU A 6 -20.24 -0.88 -14.30
N ILE A 7 -21.12 -1.74 -13.75
CA ILE A 7 -20.82 -2.52 -12.53
C ILE A 7 -19.71 -3.55 -12.83
N LEU A 8 -19.74 -4.20 -13.98
CA LEU A 8 -18.71 -5.18 -14.37
C LEU A 8 -17.33 -4.53 -14.54
N LEU A 9 -17.25 -3.32 -15.13
CA LEU A 9 -16.01 -2.55 -15.27
C LEU A 9 -15.45 -2.08 -13.91
N LEU A 10 -16.29 -1.83 -12.91
CA LEU A 10 -15.88 -1.43 -11.57
C LEU A 10 -15.29 -2.59 -10.74
N LEU A 11 -15.65 -3.85 -11.07
CA LEU A 11 -15.17 -5.04 -10.38
C LEU A 11 -13.89 -5.65 -10.98
N LEU A 12 -13.50 -5.23 -12.20
CA LEU A 12 -12.32 -5.76 -12.89
C LEU A 12 -11.00 -5.66 -12.10
N PRO A 13 -10.66 -4.53 -11.45
CA PRO A 13 -9.44 -4.45 -10.64
C PRO A 13 -9.45 -5.36 -9.41
N GLU A 14 -10.62 -5.55 -8.78
CA GLU A 14 -10.81 -6.46 -7.65
C GLU A 14 -10.62 -7.91 -8.05
N LEU A 15 -11.23 -8.31 -9.15
CA LEU A 15 -11.14 -9.68 -9.69
C LEU A 15 -9.70 -10.00 -10.09
N ILE A 16 -9.01 -9.09 -10.76
CA ILE A 16 -7.61 -9.28 -11.19
C ILE A 16 -6.69 -9.39 -9.98
N ALA A 17 -6.76 -8.45 -9.03
CA ALA A 17 -5.91 -8.47 -7.85
C ALA A 17 -6.15 -9.72 -6.98
N ASN A 18 -7.41 -10.10 -6.76
CA ASN A 18 -7.75 -11.32 -6.02
C ASN A 18 -7.27 -12.58 -6.74
N ASP A 19 -7.50 -12.69 -8.04
CA ASP A 19 -7.11 -13.86 -8.82
C ASP A 19 -5.59 -14.04 -8.83
N VAL A 20 -4.83 -12.99 -9.14
CA VAL A 20 -3.36 -13.02 -9.16
C VAL A 20 -2.78 -13.35 -7.78
N LEU A 21 -3.25 -12.70 -6.71
CA LEU A 21 -2.73 -12.96 -5.37
C LEU A 21 -3.16 -14.31 -4.81
N ASN A 22 -4.31 -14.85 -5.24
CA ASN A 22 -4.74 -16.19 -4.83
C ASN A 22 -3.97 -17.30 -5.53
N LYS A 23 -3.63 -17.11 -6.80
CA LYS A 23 -2.84 -18.07 -7.60
C LYS A 23 -1.34 -18.02 -7.31
N HIS A 24 -0.84 -16.90 -6.76
CA HIS A 24 0.59 -16.77 -6.48
C HIS A 24 1.02 -17.70 -5.33
N PRO A 25 2.17 -18.39 -5.45
CA PRO A 25 2.67 -19.29 -4.40
C PRO A 25 2.76 -18.61 -3.04
N LYS A 26 2.16 -19.25 -2.03
CA LYS A 26 2.20 -18.81 -0.64
C LYS A 26 2.96 -19.83 0.17
N LYS A 27 3.79 -19.35 1.09
CA LYS A 27 4.51 -20.21 2.03
C LYS A 27 4.20 -19.83 3.47
N PRO A 28 4.05 -20.80 4.37
CA PRO A 28 4.08 -20.52 5.79
C PRO A 28 5.47 -20.00 6.14
N LEU A 29 5.56 -18.85 6.78
CA LEU A 29 6.78 -18.44 7.45
C LEU A 29 6.65 -18.83 8.92
N ILE A 30 7.38 -19.84 9.31
CA ILE A 30 7.61 -20.16 10.71
C ILE A 30 8.40 -18.99 11.29
N ALA A 31 8.02 -18.52 12.47
CA ALA A 31 8.64 -17.40 13.15
C ALA A 31 10.17 -17.50 13.10
N GLY A 32 10.86 -16.50 12.53
CA GLY A 32 12.30 -16.49 12.51
C GLY A 32 12.92 -15.87 11.26
N LYS A 33 13.71 -16.62 10.59
CA LYS A 33 14.60 -16.21 9.51
C LYS A 33 14.53 -17.24 8.39
N VAL A 34 14.39 -16.78 7.15
CA VAL A 34 14.57 -17.60 5.96
C VAL A 34 15.80 -17.05 5.23
N ASN A 35 16.89 -17.78 5.24
CA ASN A 35 18.21 -17.28 4.86
C ASN A 35 18.57 -16.04 5.72
N ASP A 36 18.88 -14.90 5.10
CA ASP A 36 19.12 -13.61 5.74
C ASP A 36 17.85 -12.72 5.85
N TYR A 37 16.68 -13.20 5.34
CA TYR A 37 15.42 -12.47 5.45
C TYR A 37 14.80 -12.67 6.85
N LYS A 38 14.83 -11.60 7.64
CA LYS A 38 14.33 -11.61 9.03
C LYS A 38 12.87 -11.21 9.09
N VAL A 39 12.02 -12.10 9.56
CA VAL A 39 10.57 -11.80 9.76
C VAL A 39 10.33 -11.11 11.09
N GLY A 40 10.87 -11.63 12.16
CA GLY A 40 10.62 -11.15 13.52
C GLY A 40 9.28 -11.65 14.08
N LYS A 41 8.95 -11.22 15.30
CA LYS A 41 7.73 -11.63 16.02
C LYS A 41 6.66 -10.56 15.90
N TYR A 42 5.45 -10.97 15.51
CA TYR A 42 4.28 -10.09 15.52
C TYR A 42 3.89 -9.76 16.96
N PRO A 43 3.47 -8.51 17.25
CA PRO A 43 2.93 -8.16 18.56
C PRO A 43 1.60 -8.87 18.81
N ALA A 44 1.19 -8.95 20.09
CA ALA A 44 -0.17 -9.35 20.43
C ALA A 44 -1.19 -8.46 19.69
N PRO A 45 -2.34 -9.01 19.29
CA PRO A 45 -3.34 -8.26 18.55
C PRO A 45 -3.78 -6.99 19.28
N TYR A 46 -3.77 -5.86 18.57
CA TYR A 46 -4.23 -4.58 19.13
C TYR A 46 -5.70 -4.68 19.53
N LYS A 47 -6.00 -4.45 20.81
CA LYS A 47 -7.36 -4.55 21.38
C LYS A 47 -8.11 -5.83 20.98
N GLY A 48 -7.42 -6.95 20.77
CA GLY A 48 -8.01 -8.23 20.35
C GLY A 48 -8.58 -8.27 18.93
N LEU A 49 -8.38 -7.21 18.14
CA LEU A 49 -8.95 -7.10 16.80
C LEU A 49 -8.40 -8.17 15.83
N ALA A 50 -9.28 -8.85 15.12
CA ALA A 50 -8.92 -9.90 14.16
C ALA A 50 -7.99 -9.40 13.04
N SER A 51 -8.12 -8.12 12.62
CA SER A 51 -7.23 -7.53 11.61
C SER A 51 -5.78 -7.37 12.06
N TYR A 52 -5.50 -7.57 13.36
CA TYR A 52 -4.15 -7.54 13.94
C TYR A 52 -3.63 -8.91 14.36
N LYS A 53 -4.32 -9.99 14.02
CA LYS A 53 -3.78 -11.35 14.20
C LYS A 53 -2.56 -11.56 13.30
N ALA A 54 -1.56 -12.25 13.85
CA ALA A 54 -0.37 -12.60 13.08
C ALA A 54 -0.74 -13.45 11.85
N PRO A 55 -0.25 -13.10 10.66
CA PRO A 55 -0.50 -13.88 9.46
C PRO A 55 0.30 -15.17 9.49
N THR A 56 -0.22 -16.21 8.84
CA THR A 56 0.41 -17.52 8.76
C THR A 56 0.98 -17.84 7.38
N MET A 57 0.49 -17.15 6.33
CA MET A 57 0.89 -17.39 4.94
C MET A 57 1.39 -16.11 4.30
N PHE A 58 2.47 -16.20 3.55
CA PHE A 58 3.13 -15.08 2.89
C PHE A 58 3.32 -15.37 1.41
N LEU A 59 3.20 -14.34 0.58
CA LEU A 59 3.57 -14.40 -0.83
C LEU A 59 5.09 -14.51 -0.93
N GLU A 60 5.59 -15.39 -1.80
CA GLU A 60 7.02 -15.55 -2.04
C GLU A 60 7.43 -14.87 -3.34
N LEU A 61 8.45 -14.02 -3.28
CA LEU A 61 9.11 -13.49 -4.46
C LEU A 61 10.49 -14.14 -4.59
N LYS A 62 10.65 -15.04 -5.58
CA LYS A 62 11.84 -15.90 -5.70
C LYS A 62 13.11 -15.15 -6.11
N ASN A 63 12.98 -14.08 -6.90
CA ASN A 63 14.11 -13.31 -7.40
C ASN A 63 13.72 -11.86 -7.76
N SER A 64 14.70 -11.01 -8.01
CA SER A 64 14.52 -9.59 -8.35
C SER A 64 13.91 -9.35 -9.74
N LYS A 65 14.01 -10.32 -10.64
CA LYS A 65 13.50 -10.20 -12.03
C LYS A 65 11.99 -10.40 -12.13
N SER A 66 11.33 -10.79 -11.02
CA SER A 66 9.88 -10.95 -11.03
C SER A 66 9.18 -9.64 -11.39
N ASN A 67 8.44 -9.66 -12.47
CA ASN A 67 7.63 -8.55 -12.97
C ASN A 67 6.13 -8.83 -12.80
N LEU A 68 5.75 -9.64 -11.79
CA LEU A 68 4.36 -9.99 -11.55
C LEU A 68 3.52 -8.72 -11.38
N GLN A 69 2.62 -8.51 -12.32
CA GLN A 69 1.63 -7.44 -12.29
C GLN A 69 0.48 -7.86 -11.36
N VAL A 70 0.17 -7.05 -10.35
CA VAL A 70 -0.93 -7.31 -9.42
C VAL A 70 -2.16 -6.46 -9.71
N SER A 71 -2.00 -5.38 -10.49
CA SER A 71 -3.08 -4.56 -11.03
C SER A 71 -2.56 -3.70 -12.19
N LYS A 72 -3.40 -2.85 -12.78
CA LYS A 72 -3.03 -2.01 -13.93
C LYS A 72 -1.74 -1.20 -13.70
N HIS A 73 -1.59 -0.59 -12.52
CA HIS A 73 -0.48 0.34 -12.24
C HIS A 73 0.58 -0.25 -11.29
N PHE A 74 0.36 -1.43 -10.69
CA PHE A 74 1.24 -1.94 -9.64
C PHE A 74 1.81 -3.33 -9.92
N LYS A 75 3.10 -3.48 -9.64
CA LYS A 75 3.83 -4.75 -9.62
C LYS A 75 4.01 -5.23 -8.18
N LEU A 76 4.00 -6.55 -7.97
CA LEU A 76 4.17 -7.14 -6.62
C LEU A 76 5.43 -6.63 -5.92
N LYS A 77 6.52 -6.45 -6.65
CA LYS A 77 7.80 -5.97 -6.10
C LYS A 77 7.74 -4.58 -5.48
N SER A 78 6.78 -3.72 -5.89
CA SER A 78 6.59 -2.39 -5.29
C SER A 78 6.16 -2.44 -3.83
N PHE A 79 5.63 -3.57 -3.38
CA PHE A 79 5.15 -3.77 -2.01
C PHE A 79 6.12 -4.50 -1.10
N LEU A 80 7.33 -4.82 -1.58
CA LEU A 80 8.32 -5.54 -0.78
C LEU A 80 8.82 -4.71 0.41
N CYS A 81 9.15 -5.41 1.50
CA CYS A 81 9.89 -4.86 2.62
C CYS A 81 11.27 -4.37 2.17
N LYS A 82 11.67 -3.18 2.61
CA LYS A 82 12.95 -2.55 2.27
C LYS A 82 14.16 -3.10 3.05
N GLN A 83 13.99 -4.09 3.92
CA GLN A 83 15.12 -4.70 4.57
C GLN A 83 16.12 -5.26 3.54
N ARG A 84 17.41 -5.05 3.80
CA ARG A 84 18.46 -5.66 2.99
C ARG A 84 18.49 -7.17 3.26
N SER A 85 18.34 -7.95 2.21
CA SER A 85 18.40 -9.42 2.26
C SER A 85 18.48 -9.99 0.86
N SER A 86 18.95 -11.24 0.78
CA SER A 86 18.90 -12.05 -0.42
C SER A 86 17.47 -12.45 -0.78
N TYR A 87 17.26 -13.00 -1.96
CA TYR A 87 16.03 -13.68 -2.33
C TYR A 87 16.08 -15.17 -1.92
N PRO A 88 14.94 -15.82 -1.70
CA PRO A 88 13.58 -15.28 -1.84
C PRO A 88 13.22 -14.25 -0.76
N LYS A 89 12.33 -13.31 -1.12
CA LYS A 89 11.71 -12.36 -0.18
C LYS A 89 10.24 -12.70 0.00
N TYR A 90 9.70 -12.30 1.14
CA TYR A 90 8.33 -12.63 1.51
C TYR A 90 7.56 -11.36 1.84
N LEU A 91 6.28 -11.32 1.47
CA LEU A 91 5.45 -10.17 1.77
C LEU A 91 4.00 -10.58 2.01
N LEU A 92 3.28 -9.68 2.64
CA LEU A 92 1.82 -9.67 2.67
C LEU A 92 1.34 -8.54 1.77
N LEU A 93 0.25 -8.80 1.06
CA LEU A 93 -0.44 -7.79 0.27
C LEU A 93 -1.92 -8.14 0.23
N LYS A 94 -2.75 -7.26 0.77
CA LYS A 94 -4.20 -7.44 0.72
C LYS A 94 -4.77 -6.82 -0.56
N PRO A 95 -5.70 -7.50 -1.24
CA PRO A 95 -6.38 -6.95 -2.42
C PRO A 95 -7.02 -5.59 -2.16
N SER A 96 -7.60 -5.38 -0.97
CA SER A 96 -8.23 -4.11 -0.59
C SER A 96 -7.27 -2.90 -0.66
N LEU A 97 -5.98 -3.09 -0.38
CA LEU A 97 -4.98 -2.03 -0.54
C LEU A 97 -4.77 -1.70 -2.02
N ILE A 98 -4.64 -2.72 -2.87
CA ILE A 98 -4.47 -2.52 -4.32
C ILE A 98 -5.66 -1.75 -4.90
N ILE A 99 -6.88 -2.16 -4.52
CA ILE A 99 -8.11 -1.50 -4.93
C ILE A 99 -8.11 -0.03 -4.49
N LEU A 100 -7.77 0.24 -3.24
CA LEU A 100 -7.68 1.61 -2.73
C LEU A 100 -6.71 2.46 -3.58
N LEU A 101 -5.53 1.94 -3.87
CA LEU A 101 -4.52 2.66 -4.65
C LEU A 101 -4.96 2.89 -6.10
N GLU A 102 -5.54 1.89 -6.76
CA GLU A 102 -6.09 2.03 -8.12
C GLU A 102 -7.23 3.06 -8.18
N LYS A 103 -8.10 3.05 -7.17
CA LYS A 103 -9.22 4.01 -7.11
C LYS A 103 -8.79 5.43 -6.76
N ILE A 104 -7.67 5.62 -6.06
CA ILE A 104 -7.04 6.94 -5.89
C ILE A 104 -6.55 7.48 -7.23
N ILE A 105 -5.87 6.65 -8.05
CA ILE A 105 -5.42 7.03 -9.39
C ILE A 105 -6.61 7.39 -10.28
N GLU A 106 -7.64 6.55 -10.28
CA GLU A 106 -8.85 6.77 -11.06
C GLU A 106 -9.54 8.10 -10.68
N ASP A 107 -9.69 8.37 -9.37
CA ASP A 107 -10.35 9.60 -8.88
C ASP A 107 -9.53 10.85 -9.22
N LEU A 108 -8.20 10.81 -9.09
CA LEU A 108 -7.31 11.88 -9.55
C LEU A 108 -7.49 12.15 -11.04
N ASN A 109 -7.49 11.10 -11.86
CA ASN A 109 -7.62 11.24 -13.31
C ASN A 109 -9.01 11.75 -13.73
N THR A 110 -10.08 11.41 -13.01
CA THR A 110 -11.41 12.02 -13.24
C THR A 110 -11.48 13.50 -12.90
N LYS A 111 -10.55 13.99 -12.08
CA LYS A 111 -10.38 15.42 -11.73
C LYS A 111 -9.40 16.16 -12.65
N GLY A 112 -9.04 15.53 -13.76
CA GLY A 112 -8.22 16.13 -14.80
C GLY A 112 -6.71 15.99 -14.58
N HIS A 113 -6.25 15.18 -13.61
CA HIS A 113 -4.85 14.77 -13.56
C HIS A 113 -4.57 13.68 -14.62
N THR A 114 -3.30 13.52 -14.98
CA THR A 114 -2.83 12.44 -15.86
C THR A 114 -1.83 11.60 -15.07
N ILE A 115 -2.35 10.88 -14.07
CA ILE A 115 -1.52 10.04 -13.19
C ILE A 115 -1.36 8.67 -13.81
N GLU A 116 -0.15 8.36 -14.24
CA GLU A 116 0.23 7.05 -14.77
C GLU A 116 0.95 6.19 -13.72
N LYS A 117 1.54 6.83 -12.71
CA LYS A 117 2.33 6.17 -11.70
C LYS A 117 2.12 6.78 -10.32
N VAL A 118 1.94 5.92 -9.32
CA VAL A 118 2.03 6.30 -7.90
C VAL A 118 3.30 5.69 -7.32
N THR A 119 4.10 6.51 -6.67
CA THR A 119 5.30 6.03 -5.99
C THR A 119 4.91 5.43 -4.65
N VAL A 120 5.14 4.11 -4.53
CA VAL A 120 4.99 3.40 -3.25
C VAL A 120 6.32 3.49 -2.51
N MET A 121 6.43 4.49 -1.62
CA MET A 121 7.63 4.71 -0.83
C MET A 121 7.86 3.57 0.16
N SER A 122 6.81 3.05 0.77
CA SER A 122 6.89 1.91 1.69
C SER A 122 5.55 1.17 1.69
N ALA A 123 5.58 -0.17 1.71
CA ALA A 123 4.37 -0.97 1.88
C ALA A 123 4.59 -2.05 2.94
N TYR A 124 4.71 -3.32 2.58
CA TYR A 124 4.90 -4.36 3.57
C TYR A 124 6.20 -4.15 4.37
N ARG A 125 6.12 -4.32 5.68
CA ARG A 125 7.26 -4.32 6.60
C ARG A 125 7.21 -5.58 7.46
N THR A 126 8.30 -6.32 7.51
CA THR A 126 8.39 -7.39 8.52
C THR A 126 8.40 -6.78 9.92
N PRO A 127 7.90 -7.47 10.96
CA PRO A 127 8.02 -7.00 12.35
C PRO A 127 9.44 -6.62 12.75
N TYR A 128 10.43 -7.38 12.26
CA TYR A 128 11.85 -7.07 12.45
C TYR A 128 12.21 -5.69 11.88
N TYR A 129 11.90 -5.47 10.59
CA TYR A 129 12.24 -4.20 9.93
C TYR A 129 11.44 -3.02 10.50
N ASN A 130 10.17 -3.25 10.82
CA ASN A 130 9.32 -2.24 11.46
C ASN A 130 9.91 -1.74 12.79
N LYS A 131 10.45 -2.66 13.61
CA LYS A 131 11.15 -2.32 14.87
C LYS A 131 12.47 -1.61 14.58
N LEU A 132 13.23 -2.07 13.59
CA LEU A 132 14.54 -1.50 13.23
C LEU A 132 14.46 -0.02 12.86
N ILE A 133 13.38 0.39 12.15
CA ILE A 133 13.16 1.79 11.75
C ILE A 133 12.37 2.61 12.78
N GLY A 134 12.17 2.09 14.00
CA GLY A 134 11.47 2.80 15.06
C GLY A 134 9.97 3.06 14.80
N SER A 135 9.34 2.28 13.91
CA SER A 135 7.94 2.48 13.57
C SER A 135 6.99 1.94 14.66
N SER A 136 5.73 2.40 14.64
CA SER A 136 4.70 2.00 15.62
C SER A 136 4.60 0.48 15.81
N LYS A 137 4.48 0.03 17.06
CA LYS A 137 4.34 -1.38 17.46
C LYS A 137 3.20 -2.10 16.72
N HIS A 138 2.14 -1.39 16.39
CA HIS A 138 0.95 -1.94 15.70
C HIS A 138 0.79 -1.38 14.29
N SER A 139 1.91 -1.05 13.63
CA SER A 139 1.91 -0.53 12.26
C SER A 139 1.18 -1.44 11.28
N ARG A 140 0.29 -0.86 10.47
CA ARG A 140 -0.47 -1.61 9.46
C ARG A 140 0.38 -2.16 8.32
N HIS A 141 1.54 -1.59 8.10
CA HIS A 141 2.50 -2.13 7.14
C HIS A 141 2.86 -3.61 7.40
N MET A 142 2.87 -4.04 8.65
CA MET A 142 3.16 -5.44 9.00
C MET A 142 2.06 -6.41 8.55
N TYR A 143 0.87 -5.94 8.24
CA TYR A 143 -0.29 -6.76 7.89
C TYR A 143 -0.64 -6.73 6.40
N GLY A 144 0.18 -6.04 5.58
CA GLY A 144 0.06 -5.99 4.12
C GLY A 144 -1.13 -5.20 3.59
N ASP A 145 -1.71 -4.34 4.41
CA ASP A 145 -2.85 -3.51 4.04
C ASP A 145 -2.58 -2.00 4.16
N ALA A 146 -1.30 -1.61 4.18
CA ALA A 146 -0.89 -0.22 4.23
C ALA A 146 0.20 0.11 3.21
N ALA A 147 0.17 1.34 2.72
CA ALA A 147 1.22 1.93 1.90
C ALA A 147 1.43 3.40 2.26
N ASP A 148 2.70 3.81 2.21
CA ASP A 148 3.13 5.21 2.22
C ASP A 148 3.36 5.58 0.75
N ILE A 149 2.60 6.56 0.24
CA ILE A 149 2.56 6.92 -1.19
C ILE A 149 2.74 8.40 -1.42
N TYR A 150 3.26 8.75 -2.58
CA TYR A 150 3.20 10.10 -3.14
C TYR A 150 3.12 10.04 -4.67
N ILE A 151 2.68 11.13 -5.27
CA ILE A 151 2.61 11.30 -6.72
C ILE A 151 3.87 12.04 -7.15
N ASP A 152 4.57 11.51 -8.14
CA ASP A 152 5.82 12.01 -8.68
C ASP A 152 5.86 11.63 -10.16
N GLN A 153 5.28 12.48 -11.01
CA GLN A 153 5.20 12.24 -12.46
C GLN A 153 6.45 12.77 -13.17
N ASN A 154 7.07 13.81 -12.61
CA ASN A 154 8.29 14.43 -13.16
C ASN A 154 9.58 13.66 -12.78
N GLY A 155 9.52 12.77 -11.78
CA GLY A 155 10.64 11.91 -11.37
C GLY A 155 11.69 12.61 -10.51
N ASP A 156 11.37 13.74 -9.86
CA ASP A 156 12.29 14.48 -9.00
C ASP A 156 12.39 13.94 -7.58
N GLY A 157 11.56 12.93 -7.23
CA GLY A 157 11.53 12.27 -5.93
C GLY A 157 10.69 12.97 -4.86
N TYR A 158 9.89 13.97 -5.25
CA TYR A 158 9.00 14.72 -4.37
C TYR A 158 7.54 14.56 -4.77
N LEU A 159 6.65 14.98 -3.89
CA LEU A 159 5.22 15.08 -4.20
C LEU A 159 5.01 16.23 -5.18
N ASP A 160 4.25 15.98 -6.26
CA ASP A 160 3.86 17.01 -7.24
C ASP A 160 2.88 18.03 -6.66
N ASP A 161 2.77 19.20 -7.31
CA ASP A 161 1.71 20.18 -7.09
C ASP A 161 0.37 19.61 -7.57
N LEU A 162 -0.37 18.99 -6.66
CA LEU A 162 -1.63 18.31 -6.96
C LEU A 162 -2.83 19.26 -6.91
N ASN A 163 -2.77 20.29 -6.10
CA ASN A 163 -3.85 21.27 -5.99
C ASN A 163 -3.75 22.37 -7.09
N ARG A 164 -2.63 22.41 -7.83
CA ARG A 164 -2.33 23.30 -8.94
C ARG A 164 -2.31 24.78 -8.56
N ASP A 165 -1.84 25.08 -7.36
CA ASP A 165 -1.65 26.48 -6.92
C ASP A 165 -0.25 27.03 -7.27
N GLY A 166 0.60 26.22 -7.91
CA GLY A 166 1.97 26.58 -8.33
C GLY A 166 3.00 26.36 -7.21
N ILE A 167 2.62 25.80 -6.06
CA ILE A 167 3.50 25.60 -4.90
C ILE A 167 3.40 24.15 -4.43
N THR A 168 4.52 23.44 -4.37
CA THR A 168 4.55 22.10 -3.77
C THR A 168 4.69 22.19 -2.24
N ASP A 169 3.59 22.05 -1.51
CA ASP A 169 3.56 22.21 -0.06
C ASP A 169 2.66 21.16 0.67
N ASP A 170 2.30 21.43 1.92
CA ASP A 170 1.47 20.52 2.72
C ASP A 170 0.01 20.47 2.22
N LYS A 171 -0.44 21.43 1.41
CA LYS A 171 -1.80 21.44 0.82
C LYS A 171 -1.94 20.35 -0.25
N ASP A 172 -0.86 19.96 -0.95
CA ASP A 172 -0.87 18.85 -1.90
C ASP A 172 -1.07 17.53 -1.19
N THR A 173 -0.41 17.36 -0.03
CA THR A 173 -0.66 16.20 0.82
C THR A 173 -2.10 16.18 1.34
N GLU A 174 -2.65 17.35 1.70
CA GLU A 174 -4.06 17.51 2.09
C GLU A 174 -5.00 17.15 0.93
N TYR A 175 -4.71 17.64 -0.27
CA TYR A 175 -5.49 17.33 -1.47
C TYR A 175 -5.52 15.81 -1.71
N LEU A 176 -4.35 15.15 -1.70
CA LEU A 176 -4.25 13.70 -1.86
C LEU A 176 -4.98 12.94 -0.74
N ALA A 177 -4.92 13.45 0.49
CA ALA A 177 -5.64 12.86 1.63
C ALA A 177 -7.15 12.93 1.43
N ASN A 178 -7.67 14.06 0.95
CA ASN A 178 -9.10 14.23 0.66
C ASN A 178 -9.57 13.29 -0.44
N ILE A 179 -8.76 13.08 -1.49
CA ILE A 179 -9.02 12.05 -2.51
C ILE A 179 -9.09 10.66 -1.88
N ALA A 180 -8.10 10.27 -1.08
CA ALA A 180 -8.06 8.95 -0.44
C ALA A 180 -9.26 8.72 0.49
N ILE A 181 -9.67 9.73 1.27
CA ILE A 181 -10.84 9.69 2.16
C ILE A 181 -12.13 9.53 1.35
N SER A 182 -12.29 10.29 0.26
CA SER A 182 -13.43 10.19 -0.65
C SER A 182 -13.55 8.79 -1.25
N VAL A 183 -12.43 8.24 -1.73
CA VAL A 183 -12.34 6.89 -2.27
C VAL A 183 -12.70 5.84 -1.21
N GLN A 184 -12.14 5.94 0.01
CA GLN A 184 -12.48 5.05 1.10
C GLN A 184 -13.98 5.05 1.42
N LYS A 185 -14.60 6.23 1.43
CA LYS A 185 -16.05 6.39 1.65
C LYS A 185 -16.85 5.77 0.51
N LYS A 186 -16.53 6.12 -0.74
CA LYS A 186 -17.24 5.68 -1.96
C LYS A 186 -17.23 4.16 -2.11
N TYR A 187 -16.08 3.52 -1.85
CA TYR A 187 -15.90 2.08 -2.02
C TYR A 187 -15.99 1.28 -0.72
N LYS A 188 -16.40 1.91 0.38
CA LYS A 188 -16.55 1.28 1.72
C LYS A 188 -15.25 0.64 2.25
N LEU A 189 -14.10 1.17 1.86
CA LEU A 189 -12.77 0.72 2.27
C LEU A 189 -12.36 1.45 3.56
N LYS A 190 -12.92 1.05 4.70
CA LYS A 190 -12.60 1.66 5.99
C LYS A 190 -11.12 1.50 6.33
N GLY A 191 -10.43 2.61 6.59
CA GLY A 191 -8.99 2.57 6.86
C GLY A 191 -8.40 3.88 7.36
N GLY A 192 -7.07 3.85 7.58
CA GLY A 192 -6.28 5.00 7.98
C GLY A 192 -5.92 5.89 6.80
N VAL A 193 -5.83 7.20 7.07
CA VAL A 193 -5.18 8.19 6.21
C VAL A 193 -4.37 9.11 7.12
N GLY A 194 -3.06 9.13 6.92
CA GLY A 194 -2.10 9.94 7.69
C GLY A 194 -1.26 10.82 6.77
N LYS A 195 -1.11 12.09 7.11
CA LYS A 195 -0.34 13.09 6.36
C LYS A 195 1.04 13.25 6.97
N TYR A 196 2.09 13.16 6.17
CA TYR A 196 3.46 13.30 6.63
C TYR A 196 4.19 14.41 5.87
N LYS A 197 4.71 15.36 6.63
CA LYS A 197 5.50 16.47 6.11
C LYS A 197 6.89 15.98 5.67
N ARG A 198 7.50 16.74 4.76
CA ARG A 198 8.90 16.52 4.37
C ARG A 198 9.83 16.71 5.55
N ASN A 199 10.85 15.86 5.63
CA ASN A 199 12.00 16.03 6.51
C ASN A 199 13.30 15.62 5.79
N SER A 200 14.41 15.50 6.54
CA SER A 200 15.71 15.10 5.97
C SER A 200 15.77 13.66 5.45
N HIS A 201 14.80 12.81 5.78
CA HIS A 201 14.82 11.37 5.46
C HIS A 201 13.79 10.96 4.40
N HIS A 202 12.76 11.78 4.17
CA HIS A 202 11.70 11.46 3.22
C HIS A 202 10.99 12.71 2.68
N PRO A 203 10.45 12.65 1.45
CA PRO A 203 9.56 13.66 0.91
C PRO A 203 8.26 13.75 1.70
N ARG A 204 7.35 14.66 1.33
CA ARG A 204 5.95 14.59 1.75
C ARG A 204 5.34 13.32 1.22
N PHE A 205 4.52 12.65 2.05
CA PHE A 205 3.81 11.45 1.62
C PHE A 205 2.50 11.27 2.37
N LEU A 206 1.63 10.48 1.82
CA LEU A 206 0.38 10.04 2.43
C LEU A 206 0.49 8.58 2.85
N HIS A 207 0.21 8.29 4.12
CA HIS A 207 -0.08 6.93 4.56
C HIS A 207 -1.54 6.60 4.27
N VAL A 208 -1.78 5.46 3.64
CA VAL A 208 -3.13 4.91 3.45
C VAL A 208 -3.17 3.46 3.89
N ASP A 209 -4.29 3.02 4.47
CA ASP A 209 -4.49 1.61 4.82
C ASP A 209 -5.97 1.19 4.78
N THR A 210 -6.20 -0.11 4.86
CA THR A 210 -7.54 -0.73 4.85
C THR A 210 -7.79 -1.58 6.09
N ARG A 211 -7.44 -1.05 7.28
CA ARG A 211 -7.52 -1.74 8.59
C ARG A 211 -8.92 -2.16 9.05
N GLY A 212 -9.97 -1.68 8.41
CA GLY A 212 -11.37 -2.01 8.75
C GLY A 212 -12.10 -0.97 9.60
N PHE A 213 -11.41 0.08 10.07
CA PHE A 213 -12.00 1.24 10.74
C PHE A 213 -11.26 2.53 10.39
N ASN A 214 -11.96 3.66 10.47
CA ASN A 214 -11.38 4.95 10.08
C ASN A 214 -10.41 5.47 11.15
N ALA A 215 -9.25 5.96 10.69
CA ALA A 215 -8.28 6.67 11.50
C ALA A 215 -7.67 7.82 10.67
N ARG A 216 -7.42 8.97 11.31
CA ARG A 216 -6.88 10.18 10.65
C ARG A 216 -5.82 10.81 11.54
N TRP A 217 -4.69 11.23 10.97
CA TRP A 217 -3.60 11.94 11.68
C TRP A 217 -2.75 12.77 10.72
#